data_1d0209afee543791c7ae8ee478780703
#
_entry.id   1d0209afee543791c7ae8ee478780703
#
_cell.length_a   1.000
_cell.length_b   1.000
_cell.length_c   1.000
_cell.angle_alpha   90.00
_cell.angle_beta   90.00
_cell.angle_gamma   90.00
#
_symmetry.space_group_name_H-M   'P 1'
#
loop_
_entity.id
_entity.type
_entity.pdbx_description
1 polymer ?
#
loop_
_entity_poly.entity_id
_entity_poly.type
_entity_poly.pdbx_seq_one_letter_code
_entity_poly.pdbx_strand_id
1 'polypeptide(L)'
;MGAHAEVMDLVAQMKAAEQTFVLATVVRTVSVTAAKAGAKAIIRPDGTIVAGWIGGGCAKGAVLKAARESLADGEPRMVSVRPENLLAELGVKPGETREGVRFASNMCPSKGTMDIFVEPILPHPSLVILGASPVALSLAAQARQLGYHVTVAAPAADFAAEPDAHVIVDGFAPRYLNEARRFVVVSTQGKGDEAALKQAIAIDAEYRAFVGSRRKMAALREKLIAAGVNDTAIDHVKAPAGLDLGAITPEEIAMSILAEITLERRRGQRNPNRS
;
A
#
# COMPACT_ATOMS: atom_id res chain seq x y z
N MET A 1 -24.28 -2.18 -24.29
CA MET A 1 -23.03 -2.51 -23.54
C MET A 1 -23.48 -2.84 -22.13
N GLY A 2 -23.09 -3.99 -21.58
CA GLY A 2 -23.70 -4.47 -20.33
C GLY A 2 -23.03 -3.89 -19.09
N ALA A 3 -23.72 -3.96 -17.94
CA ALA A 3 -23.28 -3.50 -16.62
C ALA A 3 -21.86 -3.97 -16.21
N HIS A 4 -21.35 -5.02 -16.83
CA HIS A 4 -20.00 -5.53 -16.60
C HIS A 4 -18.91 -4.62 -17.24
N ALA A 5 -19.16 -4.07 -18.43
CA ALA A 5 -18.24 -3.14 -19.09
C ALA A 5 -18.14 -1.84 -18.26
N GLU A 6 -19.25 -1.31 -17.78
CA GLU A 6 -19.30 -0.12 -16.94
C GLU A 6 -18.51 -0.27 -15.63
N VAL A 7 -18.54 -1.46 -14.99
CA VAL A 7 -17.75 -1.74 -13.78
C VAL A 7 -16.26 -1.72 -14.09
N MET A 8 -15.82 -2.33 -15.19
CA MET A 8 -14.40 -2.38 -15.56
C MET A 8 -13.86 -1.01 -16.02
N ASP A 9 -14.68 -0.21 -16.68
CA ASP A 9 -14.33 1.16 -17.05
C ASP A 9 -14.13 2.02 -15.80
N LEU A 10 -15.00 1.87 -14.79
CA LEU A 10 -14.86 2.56 -13.50
C LEU A 10 -13.63 2.06 -12.74
N VAL A 11 -13.30 0.76 -12.77
CA VAL A 11 -12.05 0.22 -12.20
C VAL A 11 -10.83 0.91 -12.83
N ALA A 12 -10.80 1.06 -14.16
CA ALA A 12 -9.70 1.73 -14.86
C ALA A 12 -9.57 3.20 -14.43
N GLN A 13 -10.70 3.92 -14.34
CA GLN A 13 -10.72 5.31 -13.89
C GLN A 13 -10.24 5.47 -12.45
N MET A 14 -10.74 4.64 -11.52
CA MET A 14 -10.35 4.70 -10.11
C MET A 14 -8.88 4.33 -9.91
N LYS A 15 -8.34 3.35 -10.67
CA LYS A 15 -6.91 3.03 -10.67
C LYS A 15 -6.06 4.19 -11.19
N ALA A 16 -6.46 4.81 -12.29
CA ALA A 16 -5.75 5.97 -12.83
C ALA A 16 -5.77 7.19 -11.88
N ALA A 17 -6.82 7.30 -11.05
CA ALA A 17 -6.96 8.32 -10.03
C ALA A 17 -6.31 7.94 -8.69
N GLU A 18 -5.53 6.85 -8.62
CA GLU A 18 -4.86 6.35 -7.40
C GLU A 18 -5.82 6.18 -6.20
N GLN A 19 -7.08 5.80 -6.46
CA GLN A 19 -8.09 5.61 -5.42
C GLN A 19 -8.01 4.21 -4.82
N THR A 20 -8.21 4.13 -3.51
CA THR A 20 -8.36 2.87 -2.78
C THR A 20 -9.77 2.32 -2.93
N PHE A 21 -9.91 1.05 -3.33
CA PHE A 21 -11.18 0.35 -3.39
C PHE A 21 -11.00 -1.17 -3.36
N VAL A 22 -12.09 -1.89 -3.25
CA VAL A 22 -12.11 -3.36 -3.38
C VAL A 22 -12.91 -3.75 -4.60
N LEU A 23 -12.37 -4.67 -5.39
CA LEU A 23 -13.08 -5.36 -6.46
C LEU A 23 -13.53 -6.74 -5.96
N ALA A 24 -14.85 -6.91 -5.80
CA ALA A 24 -15.43 -8.21 -5.50
C ALA A 24 -15.92 -8.88 -6.79
N THR A 25 -15.54 -10.15 -7.02
CA THR A 25 -15.96 -10.93 -8.19
C THR A 25 -16.56 -12.25 -7.78
N VAL A 26 -17.79 -12.51 -8.22
CA VAL A 26 -18.43 -13.85 -8.07
C VAL A 26 -17.71 -14.81 -9.03
N VAL A 27 -16.96 -15.76 -8.49
CA VAL A 27 -16.17 -16.70 -9.30
C VAL A 27 -16.90 -18.01 -9.57
N ARG A 28 -17.82 -18.39 -8.69
CA ARG A 28 -18.61 -19.61 -8.84
C ARG A 28 -19.98 -19.46 -8.19
N THR A 29 -20.98 -20.07 -8.81
CA THR A 29 -22.33 -20.23 -8.22
C THR A 29 -22.82 -21.66 -8.38
N VAL A 30 -23.57 -22.16 -7.39
CA VAL A 30 -24.23 -23.47 -7.42
C VAL A 30 -25.70 -23.26 -7.02
N SER A 31 -26.61 -23.86 -7.75
CA SER A 31 -28.05 -23.68 -7.61
C SER A 31 -28.54 -22.25 -7.91
N VAL A 32 -29.69 -21.86 -7.39
CA VAL A 32 -30.26 -20.53 -7.63
C VAL A 32 -29.60 -19.50 -6.72
N THR A 33 -28.94 -18.51 -7.34
CA THR A 33 -28.26 -17.41 -6.65
C THR A 33 -28.70 -16.06 -7.22
N ALA A 34 -28.66 -15.03 -6.39
CA ALA A 34 -29.03 -13.68 -6.78
C ALA A 34 -28.05 -13.06 -7.80
N ALA A 35 -26.77 -13.44 -7.74
CA ALA A 35 -25.75 -13.04 -8.71
C ALA A 35 -25.23 -14.25 -9.48
N LYS A 36 -24.70 -14.04 -10.67
CA LYS A 36 -24.11 -15.07 -11.54
C LYS A 36 -22.58 -14.99 -11.49
N ALA A 37 -21.92 -16.10 -11.83
CA ALA A 37 -20.48 -16.10 -12.00
C ALA A 37 -20.06 -15.03 -13.03
N GLY A 38 -18.99 -14.29 -12.74
CA GLY A 38 -18.54 -13.11 -13.48
C GLY A 38 -19.12 -11.78 -12.99
N ALA A 39 -20.20 -11.78 -12.18
CA ALA A 39 -20.72 -10.56 -11.59
C ALA A 39 -19.64 -9.89 -10.69
N LYS A 40 -19.57 -8.56 -10.75
CA LYS A 40 -18.58 -7.76 -10.02
C LYS A 40 -19.24 -6.63 -9.26
N ALA A 41 -18.58 -6.18 -8.21
CA ALA A 41 -18.92 -4.94 -7.50
C ALA A 41 -17.66 -4.20 -7.07
N ILE A 42 -17.70 -2.87 -7.11
CA ILE A 42 -16.69 -1.97 -6.58
C ILE A 42 -17.16 -1.47 -5.23
N ILE A 43 -16.32 -1.62 -4.21
CA ILE A 43 -16.61 -1.27 -2.83
C ILE A 43 -15.58 -0.25 -2.35
N ARG A 44 -16.03 0.90 -1.88
CA ARG A 44 -15.18 1.92 -1.26
C ARG A 44 -14.75 1.52 0.16
N PRO A 45 -13.73 2.16 0.74
CA PRO A 45 -13.28 1.89 2.12
C PRO A 45 -14.39 2.06 3.17
N ASP A 46 -15.34 2.96 2.95
CA ASP A 46 -16.52 3.15 3.81
C ASP A 46 -17.56 2.03 3.72
N GLY A 47 -17.37 1.06 2.81
CA GLY A 47 -18.28 -0.05 2.54
C GLY A 47 -19.38 0.27 1.52
N THR A 48 -19.35 1.46 0.90
CA THR A 48 -20.31 1.81 -0.16
C THR A 48 -20.01 1.03 -1.44
N ILE A 49 -21.03 0.34 -1.98
CA ILE A 49 -20.96 -0.26 -3.31
C ILE A 49 -21.29 0.83 -4.33
N VAL A 50 -20.29 1.24 -5.12
CA VAL A 50 -20.44 2.33 -6.11
C VAL A 50 -20.85 1.86 -7.49
N ALA A 51 -20.59 0.59 -7.81
CA ALA A 51 -21.00 -0.02 -9.07
C ALA A 51 -21.10 -1.53 -8.92
N GLY A 52 -21.93 -2.14 -9.77
CA GLY A 52 -22.07 -3.59 -9.86
C GLY A 52 -22.97 -4.21 -8.80
N TRP A 53 -22.97 -5.57 -8.75
CA TRP A 53 -23.83 -6.37 -7.91
C TRP A 53 -23.22 -7.74 -7.62
N ILE A 54 -23.21 -8.16 -6.35
CA ILE A 54 -22.61 -9.42 -5.88
C ILE A 54 -23.60 -10.30 -5.10
N GLY A 55 -24.89 -9.98 -5.12
CA GLY A 55 -25.93 -10.74 -4.43
C GLY A 55 -26.61 -9.99 -3.29
N GLY A 56 -27.54 -10.65 -2.61
CA GLY A 56 -28.37 -10.11 -1.54
C GLY A 56 -27.67 -10.05 -0.18
N GLY A 57 -28.44 -9.78 0.88
CA GLY A 57 -27.99 -9.43 2.22
C GLY A 57 -26.89 -10.30 2.83
N CYS A 58 -27.01 -11.63 2.78
CA CYS A 58 -26.02 -12.56 3.36
C CYS A 58 -24.67 -12.45 2.65
N ALA A 59 -24.66 -12.49 1.30
CA ALA A 59 -23.45 -12.33 0.50
C ALA A 59 -22.84 -10.94 0.68
N LYS A 60 -23.66 -9.88 0.63
CA LYS A 60 -23.22 -8.51 0.83
C LYS A 60 -22.53 -8.33 2.19
N GLY A 61 -23.13 -8.80 3.28
CA GLY A 61 -22.54 -8.69 4.62
C GLY A 61 -21.18 -9.37 4.74
N ALA A 62 -21.07 -10.61 4.23
CA ALA A 62 -19.82 -11.36 4.24
C ALA A 62 -18.71 -10.68 3.41
N VAL A 63 -19.06 -10.18 2.22
CA VAL A 63 -18.10 -9.49 1.33
C VAL A 63 -17.66 -8.14 1.91
N LEU A 64 -18.57 -7.34 2.49
CA LEU A 64 -18.20 -6.06 3.11
C LEU A 64 -17.26 -6.25 4.32
N LYS A 65 -17.44 -7.35 5.07
CA LYS A 65 -16.49 -7.70 6.14
C LYS A 65 -15.12 -8.06 5.57
N ALA A 66 -15.09 -8.93 4.56
CA ALA A 66 -13.85 -9.32 3.89
C ALA A 66 -13.16 -8.13 3.22
N ALA A 67 -13.92 -7.21 2.62
CA ALA A 67 -13.40 -6.00 2.00
C ALA A 67 -12.66 -5.09 3.00
N ARG A 68 -13.24 -4.86 4.18
CA ARG A 68 -12.58 -4.06 5.23
C ARG A 68 -11.27 -4.69 5.70
N GLU A 69 -11.27 -6.01 5.89
CA GLU A 69 -10.08 -6.75 6.29
C GLU A 69 -9.01 -6.74 5.18
N SER A 70 -9.42 -6.89 3.90
CA SER A 70 -8.51 -6.82 2.74
C SER A 70 -7.84 -5.45 2.60
N LEU A 71 -8.58 -4.37 2.87
CA LEU A 71 -8.01 -3.03 2.84
C LEU A 71 -7.04 -2.78 4.01
N ALA A 72 -7.28 -3.42 5.15
CA ALA A 72 -6.43 -3.23 6.34
C ALA A 72 -5.05 -3.88 6.19
N ASP A 73 -4.96 -5.04 5.52
CA ASP A 73 -3.70 -5.79 5.39
C ASP A 73 -3.18 -5.90 3.94
N GLY A 74 -3.96 -5.45 2.96
CA GLY A 74 -3.60 -5.50 1.54
C GLY A 74 -3.71 -6.89 0.91
N GLU A 75 -4.29 -7.89 1.61
CA GLU A 75 -4.36 -9.26 1.15
C GLU A 75 -5.73 -9.59 0.54
N PRO A 76 -5.78 -10.27 -0.62
CA PRO A 76 -7.03 -10.73 -1.19
C PRO A 76 -7.66 -11.85 -0.35
N ARG A 77 -8.97 -12.04 -0.48
CA ARG A 77 -9.73 -13.04 0.26
C ARG A 77 -10.70 -13.80 -0.63
N MET A 78 -10.88 -15.07 -0.33
CA MET A 78 -11.95 -15.88 -0.88
C MET A 78 -13.07 -16.01 0.16
N VAL A 79 -14.30 -15.66 -0.23
CA VAL A 79 -15.50 -15.80 0.59
C VAL A 79 -16.41 -16.84 -0.03
N SER A 80 -16.79 -17.85 0.73
CA SER A 80 -17.75 -18.87 0.31
C SER A 80 -19.04 -18.74 1.12
N VAL A 81 -20.13 -18.33 0.46
CA VAL A 81 -21.44 -18.17 1.06
C VAL A 81 -22.24 -19.43 0.77
N ARG A 82 -22.60 -20.20 1.81
CA ARG A 82 -23.23 -21.52 1.69
C ARG A 82 -24.42 -21.68 2.64
N PRO A 83 -25.43 -22.52 2.28
CA PRO A 83 -26.45 -22.94 3.20
C PRO A 83 -25.89 -23.66 4.43
N GLU A 84 -26.58 -23.59 5.56
CA GLU A 84 -26.13 -24.18 6.83
C GLU A 84 -25.89 -25.69 6.77
N ASN A 85 -26.73 -26.43 6.05
CA ASN A 85 -26.54 -27.87 5.87
C ASN A 85 -25.19 -28.17 5.15
N LEU A 86 -24.82 -27.41 4.12
CA LEU A 86 -23.58 -27.62 3.43
C LEU A 86 -22.37 -27.17 4.28
N LEU A 87 -22.51 -26.18 5.15
CA LEU A 87 -21.48 -25.81 6.12
C LEU A 87 -21.28 -26.95 7.14
N ALA A 88 -22.37 -27.55 7.62
CA ALA A 88 -22.33 -28.69 8.55
C ALA A 88 -21.69 -29.94 7.91
N GLU A 89 -22.03 -30.27 6.65
CA GLU A 89 -21.40 -31.37 5.90
C GLU A 89 -19.88 -31.18 5.73
N LEU A 90 -19.41 -29.92 5.56
CA LEU A 90 -18.00 -29.59 5.50
C LEU A 90 -17.33 -29.51 6.88
N GLY A 91 -18.10 -29.57 7.96
CA GLY A 91 -17.60 -29.38 9.32
C GLY A 91 -17.01 -28.01 9.57
N VAL A 92 -17.58 -26.94 8.95
CA VAL A 92 -17.14 -25.55 9.12
C VAL A 92 -18.27 -24.69 9.70
N LYS A 93 -17.90 -23.67 10.48
CA LYS A 93 -18.85 -22.71 11.05
C LYS A 93 -18.89 -21.41 10.25
N PRO A 94 -20.02 -20.68 10.25
CA PRO A 94 -20.07 -19.32 9.73
C PRO A 94 -19.01 -18.43 10.38
N GLY A 95 -18.21 -17.72 9.57
CA GLY A 95 -17.10 -16.88 10.01
C GLY A 95 -15.74 -17.61 10.12
N GLU A 96 -15.73 -18.94 10.06
CA GLU A 96 -14.49 -19.72 10.03
C GLU A 96 -13.71 -19.49 8.73
N THR A 97 -12.37 -19.51 8.82
CA THR A 97 -11.48 -19.52 7.66
C THR A 97 -10.73 -20.84 7.64
N ARG A 98 -10.85 -21.58 6.54
CA ARG A 98 -10.12 -22.84 6.32
C ARG A 98 -9.52 -22.83 4.91
N GLU A 99 -8.25 -23.18 4.79
CA GLU A 99 -7.52 -23.21 3.51
C GLU A 99 -7.64 -21.90 2.70
N GLY A 100 -7.58 -20.76 3.39
CA GLY A 100 -7.70 -19.44 2.76
C GLY A 100 -9.12 -19.03 2.34
N VAL A 101 -10.11 -19.88 2.57
CA VAL A 101 -11.53 -19.60 2.26
C VAL A 101 -12.28 -19.25 3.54
N ARG A 102 -12.92 -18.09 3.57
CA ARG A 102 -13.82 -17.68 4.64
C ARG A 102 -15.24 -18.13 4.34
N PHE A 103 -15.84 -18.89 5.27
CA PHE A 103 -17.19 -19.41 5.14
C PHE A 103 -18.23 -18.46 5.76
N ALA A 104 -19.35 -18.28 5.07
CA ALA A 104 -20.49 -17.51 5.55
C ALA A 104 -21.80 -18.27 5.31
N SER A 105 -22.77 -18.08 6.21
CA SER A 105 -24.08 -18.72 6.08
C SER A 105 -24.94 -17.99 5.05
N ASN A 106 -25.61 -18.77 4.19
CA ASN A 106 -26.68 -18.31 3.32
C ASN A 106 -28.03 -18.69 3.92
N MET A 107 -28.72 -17.74 4.53
CA MET A 107 -30.05 -17.91 5.10
C MET A 107 -31.18 -17.72 4.09
N CYS A 108 -30.88 -17.50 2.79
CA CYS A 108 -31.91 -17.33 1.77
C CYS A 108 -32.60 -18.63 1.47
N PRO A 109 -33.94 -18.62 1.19
CA PRO A 109 -34.72 -19.81 0.82
C PRO A 109 -34.19 -20.52 -0.43
N SER A 110 -33.49 -19.80 -1.33
CA SER A 110 -32.91 -20.37 -2.55
C SER A 110 -31.78 -21.37 -2.30
N LYS A 111 -31.20 -21.38 -1.08
CA LYS A 111 -30.10 -22.29 -0.67
C LYS A 111 -28.95 -22.38 -1.67
N GLY A 112 -28.73 -21.36 -2.47
CA GLY A 112 -27.63 -21.31 -3.43
C GLY A 112 -26.27 -21.11 -2.74
N THR A 113 -25.21 -21.58 -3.39
CA THR A 113 -23.81 -21.33 -2.96
C THR A 113 -23.18 -20.31 -3.89
N MET A 114 -22.39 -19.40 -3.34
CA MET A 114 -21.57 -18.45 -4.10
C MET A 114 -20.17 -18.38 -3.51
N ASP A 115 -19.17 -18.47 -4.37
CA ASP A 115 -17.79 -18.18 -4.03
C ASP A 115 -17.42 -16.83 -4.66
N ILE A 116 -16.85 -15.93 -3.85
CA ILE A 116 -16.59 -14.54 -4.21
C ILE A 116 -15.14 -14.22 -3.88
N PHE A 117 -14.39 -13.80 -4.88
CA PHE A 117 -13.04 -13.29 -4.71
C PHE A 117 -13.11 -11.79 -4.38
N VAL A 118 -12.44 -11.39 -3.32
CA VAL A 118 -12.42 -10.03 -2.79
C VAL A 118 -10.99 -9.53 -2.85
N GLU A 119 -10.73 -8.62 -3.76
CA GLU A 119 -9.40 -8.13 -4.10
C GLU A 119 -9.26 -6.63 -3.76
N PRO A 120 -8.33 -6.24 -2.86
CA PRO A 120 -8.06 -4.84 -2.58
C PRO A 120 -7.24 -4.24 -3.73
N ILE A 121 -7.69 -3.10 -4.24
CA ILE A 121 -6.96 -2.29 -5.20
C ILE A 121 -6.45 -1.07 -4.44
N LEU A 122 -5.17 -1.06 -4.20
CA LEU A 122 -4.48 -0.02 -3.46
C LEU A 122 -3.70 0.88 -4.42
N PRO A 123 -3.51 2.17 -4.10
CA PRO A 123 -2.63 3.03 -4.87
C PRO A 123 -1.19 2.53 -4.83
N HIS A 124 -0.38 2.99 -5.76
CA HIS A 124 1.06 2.71 -5.75
C HIS A 124 1.69 3.19 -4.44
N PRO A 125 2.60 2.41 -3.83
CA PRO A 125 3.31 2.87 -2.64
C PRO A 125 4.07 4.16 -2.96
N SER A 126 4.05 5.12 -2.04
CA SER A 126 4.66 6.44 -2.22
C SER A 126 6.08 6.46 -1.67
N LEU A 127 7.04 6.88 -2.48
CA LEU A 127 8.39 7.20 -2.04
C LEU A 127 8.62 8.70 -2.12
N VAL A 128 8.87 9.32 -0.97
CA VAL A 128 9.23 10.74 -0.85
C VAL A 128 10.72 10.84 -0.62
N ILE A 129 11.42 11.49 -1.52
CA ILE A 129 12.87 11.71 -1.46
C ILE A 129 13.11 13.19 -1.17
N LEU A 130 13.73 13.48 -0.03
CA LEU A 130 14.09 14.85 0.37
C LEU A 130 15.55 15.08 0.09
N GLY A 131 15.86 15.82 -0.97
CA GLY A 131 17.20 16.12 -1.48
C GLY A 131 17.36 15.82 -2.96
N ALA A 132 18.45 16.34 -3.53
CA ALA A 132 18.79 16.25 -4.95
C ALA A 132 20.21 15.69 -5.18
N SER A 133 20.72 14.87 -4.26
CA SER A 133 22.03 14.23 -4.41
C SER A 133 22.04 13.20 -5.55
N PRO A 134 23.20 12.76 -6.06
CA PRO A 134 23.28 11.66 -7.03
C PRO A 134 22.54 10.40 -6.58
N VAL A 135 22.57 10.07 -5.27
CA VAL A 135 21.80 8.96 -4.70
C VAL A 135 20.30 9.23 -4.78
N ALA A 136 19.86 10.47 -4.52
CA ALA A 136 18.44 10.83 -4.64
C ALA A 136 17.92 10.66 -6.07
N LEU A 137 18.69 11.09 -7.08
CA LEU A 137 18.31 10.95 -8.50
C LEU A 137 18.28 9.49 -8.93
N SER A 138 19.28 8.71 -8.55
CA SER A 138 19.32 7.27 -8.83
C SER A 138 18.18 6.50 -8.14
N LEU A 139 17.90 6.86 -6.88
CA LEU A 139 16.79 6.28 -6.11
C LEU A 139 15.44 6.58 -6.76
N ALA A 140 15.23 7.80 -7.25
CA ALA A 140 14.00 8.18 -7.94
C ALA A 140 13.77 7.32 -9.19
N ALA A 141 14.78 7.21 -10.07
CA ALA A 141 14.69 6.44 -11.30
C ALA A 141 14.41 4.94 -11.05
N GLN A 142 15.16 4.33 -10.11
CA GLN A 142 14.97 2.91 -9.77
C GLN A 142 13.61 2.64 -9.10
N ALA A 143 13.15 3.54 -8.23
CA ALA A 143 11.87 3.40 -7.54
C ALA A 143 10.68 3.46 -8.53
N ARG A 144 10.75 4.30 -9.56
CA ARG A 144 9.73 4.33 -10.62
C ARG A 144 9.61 2.99 -11.35
N GLN A 145 10.75 2.36 -11.67
CA GLN A 145 10.75 1.04 -12.30
C GLN A 145 10.13 -0.05 -11.42
N LEU A 146 10.20 0.12 -10.09
CA LEU A 146 9.57 -0.78 -9.11
C LEU A 146 8.10 -0.42 -8.80
N GLY A 147 7.51 0.53 -9.51
CA GLY A 147 6.11 0.91 -9.36
C GLY A 147 5.80 1.77 -8.15
N TYR A 148 6.76 2.57 -7.66
CA TYR A 148 6.48 3.59 -6.65
C TYR A 148 5.96 4.88 -7.30
N HIS A 149 5.03 5.55 -6.63
CA HIS A 149 4.73 6.95 -6.89
C HIS A 149 5.84 7.79 -6.24
N VAL A 150 6.70 8.39 -7.04
CA VAL A 150 7.91 9.08 -6.57
C VAL A 150 7.67 10.58 -6.50
N THR A 151 7.95 11.18 -5.34
CA THR A 151 8.03 12.63 -5.11
C THR A 151 9.46 12.97 -4.73
N VAL A 152 10.08 13.93 -5.42
CA VAL A 152 11.40 14.48 -5.07
C VAL A 152 11.21 15.92 -4.64
N ALA A 153 11.74 16.28 -3.46
CA ALA A 153 11.61 17.60 -2.88
C ALA A 153 12.96 18.14 -2.43
N ALA A 154 13.41 19.22 -3.06
CA ALA A 154 14.64 19.93 -2.75
C ALA A 154 14.57 21.36 -3.29
N PRO A 155 15.39 22.32 -2.79
CA PRO A 155 15.54 23.62 -3.42
C PRO A 155 15.86 23.46 -4.92
N ALA A 156 15.17 24.20 -5.78
CA ALA A 156 15.32 24.09 -7.23
C ALA A 156 16.78 24.25 -7.71
N ALA A 157 17.56 25.07 -7.02
CA ALA A 157 18.99 25.29 -7.31
C ALA A 157 19.90 24.08 -7.00
N ASP A 158 19.41 23.09 -6.25
CA ASP A 158 20.19 21.89 -5.89
C ASP A 158 20.11 20.78 -6.94
N PHE A 159 19.16 20.85 -7.87
CA PHE A 159 19.02 19.86 -8.93
C PHE A 159 20.10 20.04 -10.00
N ALA A 160 21.03 19.09 -10.09
CA ALA A 160 22.00 19.02 -11.16
C ALA A 160 21.40 18.49 -12.48
N ALA A 161 20.31 17.71 -12.38
CA ALA A 161 19.50 17.18 -13.48
C ALA A 161 18.06 17.00 -12.99
N GLU A 162 17.12 16.99 -13.91
CA GLU A 162 15.71 16.72 -13.61
C GLU A 162 15.55 15.27 -13.10
N PRO A 163 14.98 15.05 -11.91
CA PRO A 163 14.76 13.71 -11.39
C PRO A 163 13.66 12.99 -12.17
N ASP A 164 13.81 11.68 -12.36
CA ASP A 164 12.75 10.83 -12.86
C ASP A 164 11.71 10.58 -11.75
N ALA A 165 10.79 11.53 -11.60
CA ALA A 165 9.78 11.55 -10.54
C ALA A 165 8.39 11.89 -11.10
N HIS A 166 7.33 11.51 -10.37
CA HIS A 166 5.96 11.91 -10.70
C HIS A 166 5.67 13.35 -10.24
N VAL A 167 6.31 13.75 -9.14
CA VAL A 167 6.15 15.09 -8.57
C VAL A 167 7.52 15.63 -8.16
N ILE A 168 7.81 16.85 -8.59
CA ILE A 168 9.00 17.59 -8.17
C ILE A 168 8.53 18.82 -7.39
N VAL A 169 9.10 19.03 -6.20
CA VAL A 169 8.73 20.10 -5.28
C VAL A 169 9.93 20.99 -5.01
N ASP A 170 9.75 22.30 -5.16
CA ASP A 170 10.75 23.27 -4.72
C ASP A 170 10.72 23.41 -3.18
N GLY A 171 11.89 23.17 -2.54
CA GLY A 171 12.03 23.06 -1.10
C GLY A 171 11.70 21.66 -0.55
N PHE A 172 11.78 21.49 0.79
CA PHE A 172 11.64 20.18 1.44
C PHE A 172 10.22 19.86 1.96
N ALA A 173 9.22 20.68 1.66
CA ALA A 173 7.87 20.54 2.19
C ALA A 173 6.85 20.13 1.13
N PRO A 174 6.72 18.84 0.77
CA PRO A 174 5.68 18.39 -0.15
C PRO A 174 4.30 18.58 0.49
N ARG A 175 3.43 19.36 -0.15
CA ARG A 175 2.12 19.76 0.42
C ARG A 175 1.03 18.73 0.17
N TYR A 176 1.15 17.92 -0.89
CA TYR A 176 0.13 16.96 -1.31
C TYR A 176 0.78 15.59 -1.44
N LEU A 177 0.49 14.72 -0.47
CA LEU A 177 0.90 13.33 -0.50
C LEU A 177 -0.37 12.48 -0.58
N ASN A 178 -0.38 11.47 -1.47
CA ASN A 178 -1.49 10.55 -1.59
C ASN A 178 -1.66 9.70 -0.30
N GLU A 179 -2.81 9.03 -0.14
CA GLU A 179 -3.12 8.17 1.02
C GLU A 179 -2.43 6.80 0.97
N ALA A 180 -1.46 6.61 0.08
CA ALA A 180 -0.74 5.35 -0.07
C ALA A 180 0.21 5.09 1.11
N ARG A 181 0.64 3.82 1.24
CA ARG A 181 1.77 3.44 2.11
C ARG A 181 3.00 4.27 1.74
N ARG A 182 3.58 4.94 2.72
CA ARG A 182 4.60 5.96 2.46
C ARG A 182 5.94 5.59 3.08
N PHE A 183 6.99 5.86 2.28
CA PHE A 183 8.39 5.68 2.63
C PHE A 183 9.12 7.00 2.39
N VAL A 184 9.97 7.43 3.31
CA VAL A 184 10.68 8.71 3.22
C VAL A 184 12.18 8.48 3.29
N VAL A 185 12.92 9.08 2.37
CA VAL A 185 14.39 9.03 2.34
C VAL A 185 14.96 10.43 2.23
N VAL A 186 15.83 10.79 3.17
CA VAL A 186 16.56 12.05 3.13
C VAL A 186 17.93 11.80 2.49
N SER A 187 18.21 12.47 1.37
CA SER A 187 19.46 12.34 0.60
C SER A 187 19.93 13.69 0.05
N THR A 188 20.39 14.55 0.95
CA THR A 188 20.74 15.96 0.69
C THR A 188 22.22 16.19 0.44
N GLN A 189 23.09 15.23 0.78
CA GLN A 189 24.55 15.34 0.69
C GLN A 189 25.10 16.59 1.39
N GLY A 190 24.49 16.99 2.52
CA GLY A 190 24.93 18.15 3.32
C GLY A 190 24.17 19.44 3.04
N LYS A 191 23.42 19.52 1.96
CA LYS A 191 22.62 20.69 1.58
C LYS A 191 21.25 20.66 2.24
N GLY A 192 21.12 21.25 3.43
CA GLY A 192 19.85 21.35 4.14
C GLY A 192 19.44 20.09 4.92
N ASP A 193 20.37 19.25 5.37
CA ASP A 193 20.10 18.02 6.14
C ASP A 193 19.10 18.24 7.28
N GLU A 194 19.28 19.30 8.08
CA GLU A 194 18.40 19.58 9.23
C GLU A 194 16.97 19.90 8.79
N ALA A 195 16.81 20.75 7.78
CA ALA A 195 15.50 21.13 7.26
C ALA A 195 14.79 19.91 6.63
N ALA A 196 15.51 19.10 5.86
CA ALA A 196 14.98 17.88 5.25
C ALA A 196 14.59 16.84 6.30
N LEU A 197 15.41 16.64 7.34
CA LEU A 197 15.09 15.69 8.44
C LEU A 197 13.88 16.15 9.25
N LYS A 198 13.71 17.44 9.53
CA LYS A 198 12.50 17.97 10.18
C LYS A 198 11.26 17.65 9.37
N GLN A 199 11.30 17.82 8.06
CA GLN A 199 10.19 17.48 7.18
C GLN A 199 9.94 15.97 7.11
N ALA A 200 11.02 15.15 7.01
CA ALA A 200 10.89 13.70 7.02
C ALA A 200 10.20 13.17 8.28
N ILE A 201 10.52 13.75 9.44
CA ILE A 201 9.93 13.39 10.73
C ILE A 201 8.45 13.81 10.82
N ALA A 202 8.10 14.94 10.23
CA ALA A 202 6.72 15.45 10.22
C ALA A 202 5.79 14.69 9.26
N ILE A 203 6.34 14.02 8.24
CA ILE A 203 5.56 13.21 7.31
C ILE A 203 5.19 11.88 7.98
N ASP A 204 3.89 11.53 8.00
CA ASP A 204 3.46 10.19 8.41
C ASP A 204 3.92 9.16 7.39
N ALA A 205 4.77 8.20 7.83
CA ALA A 205 5.39 7.20 6.96
C ALA A 205 5.74 5.93 7.74
N GLU A 206 5.71 4.79 7.04
CA GLU A 206 6.07 3.48 7.60
C GLU A 206 7.60 3.32 7.78
N TYR A 207 8.36 4.04 6.97
CA TYR A 207 9.82 3.97 6.98
C TYR A 207 10.39 5.37 6.73
N ARG A 208 11.39 5.74 7.52
CA ARG A 208 12.18 6.97 7.36
C ARG A 208 13.65 6.63 7.43
N ALA A 209 14.43 7.13 6.48
CA ALA A 209 15.86 6.93 6.49
C ALA A 209 16.65 8.15 6.03
N PHE A 210 17.88 8.23 6.50
CA PHE A 210 18.82 9.28 6.16
C PHE A 210 20.07 8.69 5.49
N VAL A 211 20.41 9.19 4.31
CA VAL A 211 21.64 8.85 3.59
C VAL A 211 22.81 9.62 4.19
N GLY A 212 23.37 9.05 5.22
CA GLY A 212 24.50 9.63 5.95
C GLY A 212 25.02 8.66 7.01
N SER A 213 26.26 8.87 7.44
CA SER A 213 26.89 8.03 8.46
C SER A 213 26.21 8.17 9.82
N ARG A 214 26.34 7.15 10.67
CA ARG A 214 25.88 7.19 12.08
C ARG A 214 26.44 8.41 12.83
N ARG A 215 27.70 8.75 12.60
CA ARG A 215 28.35 9.92 13.20
C ARG A 215 27.68 11.23 12.77
N LYS A 216 27.34 11.35 11.47
CA LYS A 216 26.64 12.53 10.94
C LYS A 216 25.23 12.64 11.53
N MET A 217 24.51 11.53 11.62
CA MET A 217 23.17 11.51 12.23
C MET A 217 23.22 11.89 13.71
N ALA A 218 24.20 11.42 14.48
CA ALA A 218 24.37 11.81 15.87
C ALA A 218 24.56 13.32 16.04
N ALA A 219 25.40 13.95 15.23
CA ALA A 219 25.60 15.39 15.25
C ALA A 219 24.34 16.19 14.81
N LEU A 220 23.54 15.64 13.90
CA LEU A 220 22.26 16.25 13.48
C LEU A 220 21.19 16.09 14.55
N ARG A 221 21.20 14.98 15.31
CA ARG A 221 20.28 14.73 16.43
C ARG A 221 20.31 15.86 17.44
N GLU A 222 21.51 16.28 17.87
CA GLU A 222 21.68 17.37 18.83
C GLU A 222 21.03 18.67 18.31
N LYS A 223 21.24 18.99 17.03
CA LYS A 223 20.64 20.17 16.38
C LYS A 223 19.12 20.08 16.31
N LEU A 224 18.60 18.91 15.94
CA LEU A 224 17.15 18.67 15.83
C LEU A 224 16.45 18.82 17.18
N ILE A 225 17.05 18.27 18.25
CA ILE A 225 16.55 18.42 19.64
C ILE A 225 16.57 19.90 20.04
N ALA A 226 17.69 20.60 19.81
CA ALA A 226 17.79 22.04 20.10
C ALA A 226 16.76 22.88 19.33
N ALA A 227 16.33 22.40 18.16
CA ALA A 227 15.28 23.00 17.33
C ALA A 227 13.86 22.53 17.68
N GLY A 228 13.67 21.80 18.79
CA GLY A 228 12.35 21.39 19.32
C GLY A 228 11.81 20.10 18.73
N VAL A 229 12.59 19.31 17.98
CA VAL A 229 12.13 18.00 17.49
C VAL A 229 12.19 16.99 18.63
N ASN A 230 11.11 16.20 18.77
CA ASN A 230 11.03 15.17 19.78
C ASN A 230 12.08 14.08 19.54
N ASP A 231 12.85 13.75 20.58
CA ASP A 231 13.94 12.78 20.53
C ASP A 231 13.46 11.37 20.10
N THR A 232 12.32 10.92 20.59
CA THR A 232 11.74 9.63 20.19
C THR A 232 11.33 9.61 18.72
N ALA A 233 10.95 10.74 18.12
CA ALA A 233 10.63 10.82 16.70
C ALA A 233 11.88 10.70 15.84
N ILE A 234 13.05 11.15 16.35
CA ILE A 234 14.34 11.02 15.68
C ILE A 234 14.79 9.54 15.67
N ASP A 235 14.48 8.76 16.70
CA ASP A 235 14.80 7.33 16.78
C ASP A 235 14.14 6.51 15.65
N HIS A 236 13.04 6.99 15.09
CA HIS A 236 12.37 6.37 13.94
C HIS A 236 13.03 6.69 12.59
N VAL A 237 14.12 7.47 12.58
CA VAL A 237 14.89 7.72 11.37
C VAL A 237 16.10 6.80 11.33
N LYS A 238 16.08 5.83 10.42
CA LYS A 238 17.22 4.93 10.24
C LYS A 238 18.40 5.65 9.58
N ALA A 239 19.59 5.49 10.13
CA ALA A 239 20.86 5.97 9.56
C ALA A 239 22.00 4.98 9.89
N PRO A 240 22.76 4.55 8.90
CA PRO A 240 22.66 4.80 7.45
C PRO A 240 21.41 4.22 6.81
N ALA A 241 20.90 4.84 5.75
CA ALA A 241 19.83 4.29 4.92
C ALA A 241 20.35 3.08 4.12
N GLY A 242 19.47 2.09 3.92
CA GLY A 242 19.74 0.91 3.12
C GLY A 242 20.29 -0.28 3.90
N LEU A 243 20.27 -1.44 3.26
CA LEU A 243 20.92 -2.65 3.75
C LEU A 243 22.44 -2.52 3.59
N ASP A 244 23.20 -3.10 4.49
CA ASP A 244 24.66 -3.15 4.40
C ASP A 244 25.07 -4.20 3.33
N LEU A 245 25.19 -3.72 2.09
CA LEU A 245 25.59 -4.51 0.92
C LEU A 245 27.03 -4.20 0.49
N GLY A 246 27.75 -3.32 1.22
CA GLY A 246 29.04 -2.80 0.77
C GLY A 246 28.92 -1.82 -0.42
N ALA A 247 27.74 -1.19 -0.63
CA ALA A 247 27.45 -0.28 -1.72
C ALA A 247 28.34 0.96 -1.68
N ILE A 248 28.87 1.35 -2.85
CA ILE A 248 29.80 2.48 -2.99
C ILE A 248 29.22 3.53 -3.96
N THR A 249 28.70 3.10 -5.12
CA THR A 249 28.16 4.05 -6.11
C THR A 249 26.77 4.54 -5.74
N PRO A 250 26.33 5.70 -6.26
CA PRO A 250 24.97 6.19 -6.03
C PRO A 250 23.90 5.18 -6.39
N GLU A 251 24.08 4.42 -7.46
CA GLU A 251 23.16 3.40 -7.95
C GLU A 251 23.07 2.20 -6.99
N GLU A 252 24.20 1.74 -6.47
CA GLU A 252 24.27 0.64 -5.49
C GLU A 252 23.64 1.06 -4.15
N ILE A 253 23.90 2.30 -3.71
CA ILE A 253 23.30 2.85 -2.48
C ILE A 253 21.77 2.94 -2.67
N ALA A 254 21.30 3.45 -3.81
CA ALA A 254 19.87 3.50 -4.14
C ALA A 254 19.24 2.11 -4.14
N MET A 255 19.90 1.11 -4.74
CA MET A 255 19.46 -0.29 -4.72
C MET A 255 19.37 -0.84 -3.29
N SER A 256 20.37 -0.59 -2.45
CA SER A 256 20.38 -1.03 -1.04
C SER A 256 19.23 -0.44 -0.23
N ILE A 257 18.86 0.83 -0.49
CA ILE A 257 17.72 1.51 0.13
C ILE A 257 16.41 0.88 -0.34
N LEU A 258 16.25 0.62 -1.64
CA LEU A 258 15.04 -0.03 -2.18
C LEU A 258 14.88 -1.48 -1.71
N ALA A 259 16.00 -2.19 -1.55
CA ALA A 259 16.00 -3.53 -0.96
C ALA A 259 15.48 -3.49 0.50
N GLU A 260 15.92 -2.53 1.29
CA GLU A 260 15.45 -2.33 2.65
C GLU A 260 13.97 -1.92 2.71
N ILE A 261 13.55 -0.95 1.92
CA ILE A 261 12.14 -0.56 1.81
C ILE A 261 11.27 -1.76 1.42
N THR A 262 11.77 -2.61 0.50
CA THR A 262 11.07 -3.83 0.09
C THR A 262 10.95 -4.81 1.26
N LEU A 263 12.00 -4.97 2.06
CA LEU A 263 11.99 -5.82 3.26
C LEU A 263 10.94 -5.33 4.27
N GLU A 264 10.92 -4.02 4.57
CA GLU A 264 9.95 -3.41 5.48
C GLU A 264 8.51 -3.57 4.93
N ARG A 265 8.30 -3.25 3.67
CA ARG A 265 6.99 -3.37 3.01
C ARG A 265 6.44 -4.79 3.02
N ARG A 266 7.31 -5.80 2.95
CA ARG A 266 6.95 -7.23 2.92
C ARG A 266 7.02 -7.90 4.29
N ARG A 267 7.37 -7.14 5.34
CA ARG A 267 7.42 -7.67 6.71
C ARG A 267 6.03 -8.17 7.12
N GLY A 268 5.93 -9.44 7.50
CA GLY A 268 4.67 -10.11 7.85
C GLY A 268 3.89 -10.72 6.66
N GLN A 269 4.19 -10.39 5.40
CA GLN A 269 3.56 -11.05 4.24
C GLN A 269 4.16 -12.44 3.95
N ARG A 270 5.41 -12.68 4.32
CA ARG A 270 6.04 -14.00 4.28
C ARG A 270 5.80 -14.71 5.61
N ASN A 271 4.65 -15.34 5.76
CA ASN A 271 4.43 -16.29 6.85
C ASN A 271 4.98 -17.66 6.37
N PRO A 272 6.05 -18.20 6.98
CA PRO A 272 6.63 -19.48 6.58
C PRO A 272 5.67 -20.69 6.71
N ASN A 273 4.54 -20.51 7.39
CA ASN A 273 3.50 -21.53 7.58
C ASN A 273 2.35 -21.46 6.54
N ARG A 274 2.50 -20.69 5.46
CA ARG A 274 1.51 -20.62 4.36
C ARG A 274 1.95 -21.39 3.09
N SER A 275 2.90 -22.31 3.19
CA SER A 275 3.22 -23.27 2.12
C SER A 275 2.46 -24.56 2.32
#